data_a40e07d84f78d8531241b3444e35a50d
#
_entry.id   a40e07d84f78d8531241b3444e35a50d
#
_cell.length_a   1.000
_cell.length_b   1.000
_cell.length_c   1.000
_cell.angle_alpha   90.00
_cell.angle_beta   90.00
_cell.angle_gamma   90.00
#
_symmetry.space_group_name_H-M   'P 1'
#
loop_
_entity.id
_entity.type
_entity.pdbx_description
1 polymer ?
#
loop_
_entity_poly.entity_id
_entity_poly.type
_entity_poly.pdbx_seq_one_letter_code
_entity_poly.pdbx_strand_id
1 'polypeptide(L)'
;MPGIVIVGVQWGDEGKGKATDLLGDRTDWVVKFNGGNNAGHTVVIGNEKYALHLLPSGILSPGVNAVIGNGVVVDLEVLFNELEALNARGLDTSRLKISANAHVITQYHRTLDKVTERFLGKRQIGTTGRGIGPAYADKINRVGIRMQDLFDENILRQKVEGALDQKNHLLVKVFNRRAITVDEIVDELLSYADRLAPMVADTSLLLNEALDRGEVVVFEGGQATMLDVDHGTYPFVTSSSATAGGAATGSGVGPNRLDRIVGIVKAYTTRVGSGPFPTELFDEQGEWLRKQGFEFGTTTGRPRRVGWYDAPVTRYATRINGITDLVLTKLDILTGLERIPVCVAYDVDGRRFDEMPVNQTDFHHATPIYEEFPGWTEDISSARTFEDLPKTAQEYVLALEAMSGTRISVIGVGPARDAVIVRHDLV
;
A
#
# COMPACT_ATOMS: atom_id res chain seq x y z
N MET A 1 6.61 4.88 -23.87
CA MET A 1 5.50 5.08 -22.94
C MET A 1 5.97 4.77 -21.54
N PRO A 2 5.54 5.50 -20.54
CA PRO A 2 6.15 5.47 -19.22
C PRO A 2 5.69 4.30 -18.35
N GLY A 3 6.60 3.85 -17.51
CA GLY A 3 6.23 3.14 -16.30
C GLY A 3 5.65 4.14 -15.29
N ILE A 4 4.43 3.90 -14.81
CA ILE A 4 3.73 4.76 -13.86
C ILE A 4 3.73 4.08 -12.49
N VAL A 5 4.30 4.74 -11.48
CA VAL A 5 4.31 4.20 -10.11
C VAL A 5 3.24 4.91 -9.28
N ILE A 6 2.38 4.13 -8.64
CA ILE A 6 1.37 4.63 -7.69
C ILE A 6 1.80 4.32 -6.28
N VAL A 7 2.01 5.36 -5.46
CA VAL A 7 2.40 5.24 -4.05
C VAL A 7 1.44 5.99 -3.14
N GLY A 8 1.24 5.49 -1.93
CA GLY A 8 0.58 6.25 -0.87
C GLY A 8 1.54 7.26 -0.25
N VAL A 9 1.05 8.45 0.04
CA VAL A 9 1.86 9.56 0.59
C VAL A 9 1.88 9.53 2.12
N GLN A 10 0.79 9.11 2.75
CA GLN A 10 0.56 9.18 4.19
C GLN A 10 0.83 7.82 4.87
N TRP A 11 -0.11 7.27 5.64
CA TRP A 11 0.01 5.99 6.37
C TRP A 11 -0.91 4.88 5.83
N GLY A 12 -1.25 4.90 4.56
CA GLY A 12 -2.16 3.95 3.94
C GLY A 12 -3.61 4.43 3.90
N ASP A 13 -4.46 3.65 3.24
CA ASP A 13 -5.89 3.94 3.04
C ASP A 13 -6.19 5.27 2.32
N GLU A 14 -5.23 5.81 1.55
CA GLU A 14 -5.40 7.05 0.78
C GLU A 14 -6.34 6.90 -0.41
N GLY A 15 -6.69 5.68 -0.80
CA GLY A 15 -7.56 5.41 -1.95
C GLY A 15 -6.79 5.07 -3.23
N LYS A 16 -5.62 4.41 -3.11
CA LYS A 16 -4.79 3.97 -4.24
C LYS A 16 -5.58 3.16 -5.28
N GLY A 17 -6.46 2.27 -4.84
CA GLY A 17 -7.29 1.47 -5.74
C GLY A 17 -8.16 2.32 -6.70
N LYS A 18 -8.68 3.47 -6.24
CA LYS A 18 -9.42 4.40 -7.11
C LYS A 18 -8.49 5.01 -8.16
N ALA A 19 -7.26 5.37 -7.80
CA ALA A 19 -6.30 5.93 -8.74
C ALA A 19 -5.87 4.89 -9.80
N THR A 20 -5.64 3.64 -9.40
CA THR A 20 -5.34 2.57 -10.36
C THR A 20 -6.53 2.30 -11.30
N ASP A 21 -7.74 2.31 -10.77
CA ASP A 21 -8.98 2.15 -11.57
C ASP A 21 -9.19 3.29 -12.56
N LEU A 22 -8.83 4.53 -12.22
CA LEU A 22 -8.88 5.67 -13.15
C LEU A 22 -7.97 5.51 -14.37
N LEU A 23 -6.86 4.78 -14.21
CA LEU A 23 -5.93 4.47 -15.29
C LEU A 23 -6.33 3.19 -16.06
N GLY A 24 -7.28 2.40 -15.53
CA GLY A 24 -7.57 1.03 -15.96
C GLY A 24 -7.77 0.86 -17.47
N ASP A 25 -8.59 1.72 -18.10
CA ASP A 25 -8.90 1.62 -19.55
C ASP A 25 -7.70 2.02 -20.45
N ARG A 26 -6.64 2.57 -19.87
CA ARG A 26 -5.42 3.05 -20.56
C ARG A 26 -4.17 2.29 -20.12
N THR A 27 -4.35 1.18 -19.41
CA THR A 27 -3.27 0.41 -18.79
C THR A 27 -3.24 -0.98 -19.41
N ASP A 28 -2.06 -1.42 -19.85
CA ASP A 28 -1.85 -2.77 -20.38
C ASP A 28 -1.41 -3.75 -19.29
N TRP A 29 -0.68 -3.25 -18.28
CA TRP A 29 -0.12 -4.05 -17.19
C TRP A 29 -0.29 -3.37 -15.84
N VAL A 30 -0.71 -4.14 -14.81
CA VAL A 30 -0.68 -3.68 -13.41
C VAL A 30 0.18 -4.63 -12.59
N VAL A 31 1.17 -4.07 -11.90
CA VAL A 31 2.20 -4.80 -11.16
C VAL A 31 2.13 -4.47 -9.68
N LYS A 32 1.82 -5.45 -8.83
CA LYS A 32 2.06 -5.31 -7.40
C LYS A 32 3.52 -5.58 -7.10
N PHE A 33 4.24 -4.60 -6.58
CA PHE A 33 5.69 -4.68 -6.44
C PHE A 33 6.18 -4.92 -5.01
N ASN A 34 5.34 -4.76 -3.97
CA ASN A 34 5.74 -4.91 -2.56
C ASN A 34 4.63 -5.42 -1.66
N GLY A 35 4.97 -5.73 -0.42
CA GLY A 35 4.03 -6.21 0.59
C GLY A 35 3.64 -7.67 0.37
N GLY A 36 2.41 -7.98 0.72
CA GLY A 36 1.79 -9.30 0.58
C GLY A 36 0.29 -9.16 0.78
N ASN A 37 -0.31 -10.10 1.51
CA ASN A 37 -1.73 -10.06 1.85
C ASN A 37 -2.06 -9.25 3.12
N ASN A 38 -1.16 -8.37 3.56
CA ASN A 38 -1.32 -7.51 4.74
C ASN A 38 -2.10 -6.21 4.49
N ALA A 39 -2.29 -5.82 3.24
CA ALA A 39 -3.13 -4.69 2.85
C ALA A 39 -4.39 -5.19 2.13
N GLY A 40 -5.51 -4.51 2.31
CA GLY A 40 -6.74 -4.76 1.56
C GLY A 40 -7.05 -3.58 0.67
N HIS A 41 -7.26 -3.82 -0.62
CA HIS A 41 -7.77 -2.83 -1.56
C HIS A 41 -9.23 -3.15 -1.87
N THR A 42 -10.10 -2.17 -1.70
CA THR A 42 -11.48 -2.29 -2.16
C THR A 42 -11.61 -1.53 -3.47
N VAL A 43 -11.98 -2.24 -4.52
CA VAL A 43 -12.30 -1.68 -5.84
C VAL A 43 -13.78 -1.81 -6.07
N VAL A 44 -14.42 -0.79 -6.62
CA VAL A 44 -15.85 -0.78 -6.94
C VAL A 44 -16.00 -0.71 -8.45
N ILE A 45 -16.58 -1.74 -9.05
CA ILE A 45 -16.86 -1.82 -10.49
C ILE A 45 -18.38 -1.86 -10.66
N GLY A 46 -18.95 -0.82 -11.22
CA GLY A 46 -20.41 -0.66 -11.26
C GLY A 46 -20.99 -0.64 -9.84
N ASN A 47 -21.88 -1.58 -9.54
CA ASN A 47 -22.48 -1.73 -8.19
C ASN A 47 -21.80 -2.82 -7.33
N GLU A 48 -20.74 -3.45 -7.83
CA GLU A 48 -20.07 -4.54 -7.15
C GLU A 48 -18.80 -4.08 -6.44
N LYS A 49 -18.58 -4.62 -5.22
CA LYS A 49 -17.37 -4.40 -4.43
C LYS A 49 -16.48 -5.63 -4.46
N TYR A 50 -15.20 -5.40 -4.74
CA TYR A 50 -14.14 -6.41 -4.73
C TYR A 50 -13.10 -6.03 -3.68
N ALA A 51 -12.90 -6.91 -2.70
CA ALA A 51 -11.85 -6.75 -1.70
C ALA A 51 -10.67 -7.65 -2.07
N LEU A 52 -9.59 -7.05 -2.55
CA LEU A 52 -8.35 -7.73 -2.90
C LEU A 52 -7.31 -7.52 -1.80
N HIS A 53 -6.59 -8.58 -1.42
CA HIS A 53 -5.52 -8.51 -0.43
C HIS A 53 -4.15 -8.75 -1.06
N LEU A 54 -4.05 -9.74 -1.94
CA LEU A 54 -2.81 -10.16 -2.58
C LEU A 54 -2.76 -9.81 -4.07
N LEU A 55 -3.88 -10.00 -4.77
CA LEU A 55 -3.95 -9.74 -6.19
C LEU A 55 -3.82 -8.23 -6.51
N PRO A 56 -3.11 -7.86 -7.60
CA PRO A 56 -3.10 -6.48 -8.07
C PRO A 56 -4.48 -6.06 -8.59
N SER A 57 -4.84 -4.78 -8.44
CA SER A 57 -6.19 -4.29 -8.79
C SER A 57 -6.53 -4.44 -10.26
N GLY A 58 -5.53 -4.41 -11.14
CA GLY A 58 -5.70 -4.58 -12.58
C GLY A 58 -6.30 -5.92 -13.02
N ILE A 59 -6.28 -6.95 -12.15
CA ILE A 59 -6.93 -8.25 -12.45
C ILE A 59 -8.43 -8.14 -12.68
N LEU A 60 -9.04 -7.06 -12.20
CA LEU A 60 -10.47 -6.79 -12.35
C LEU A 60 -10.82 -6.14 -13.70
N SER A 61 -9.82 -5.64 -14.44
CA SER A 61 -10.02 -4.92 -15.70
C SER A 61 -9.86 -5.86 -16.89
N PRO A 62 -10.87 -5.98 -17.76
CA PRO A 62 -10.78 -6.83 -18.95
C PRO A 62 -9.58 -6.42 -19.83
N GLY A 63 -8.80 -7.41 -20.25
CA GLY A 63 -7.66 -7.18 -21.16
C GLY A 63 -6.36 -6.76 -20.47
N VAL A 64 -6.38 -6.35 -19.21
CA VAL A 64 -5.19 -5.96 -18.45
C VAL A 64 -4.43 -7.19 -17.96
N ASN A 65 -3.10 -7.17 -18.09
CA ASN A 65 -2.22 -8.20 -17.54
C ASN A 65 -1.89 -7.86 -16.08
N ALA A 66 -2.11 -8.78 -15.17
CA ALA A 66 -1.83 -8.60 -13.75
C ALA A 66 -0.52 -9.31 -13.38
N VAL A 67 0.34 -8.65 -12.61
CA VAL A 67 1.64 -9.20 -12.21
C VAL A 67 1.86 -9.07 -10.70
N ILE A 68 2.26 -10.17 -10.07
CA ILE A 68 2.85 -10.18 -8.73
C ILE A 68 4.37 -10.21 -8.90
N GLY A 69 5.03 -9.09 -8.59
CA GLY A 69 6.46 -8.91 -8.73
C GLY A 69 7.29 -9.65 -7.66
N ASN A 70 8.60 -9.72 -7.88
CA ASN A 70 9.54 -10.38 -6.96
C ASN A 70 9.68 -9.70 -5.59
N GLY A 71 9.20 -8.47 -5.46
CA GLY A 71 9.17 -7.76 -4.18
C GLY A 71 8.03 -8.18 -3.26
N VAL A 72 7.05 -8.92 -3.74
CA VAL A 72 5.91 -9.41 -2.95
C VAL A 72 6.25 -10.70 -2.24
N VAL A 73 5.72 -10.88 -1.01
CA VAL A 73 5.69 -12.17 -0.32
C VAL A 73 4.29 -12.77 -0.43
N VAL A 74 4.18 -14.00 -0.92
CA VAL A 74 2.94 -14.59 -1.40
C VAL A 74 2.49 -15.73 -0.48
N ASP A 75 1.29 -15.59 0.08
CA ASP A 75 0.58 -16.65 0.77
C ASP A 75 -0.26 -17.42 -0.27
N LEU A 76 0.07 -18.68 -0.53
CA LEU A 76 -0.56 -19.47 -1.59
C LEU A 76 -2.03 -19.79 -1.31
N GLU A 77 -2.38 -20.05 -0.07
CA GLU A 77 -3.77 -20.26 0.34
C GLU A 77 -4.62 -19.03 0.04
N VAL A 78 -4.12 -17.83 0.41
CA VAL A 78 -4.82 -16.58 0.14
C VAL A 78 -4.89 -16.30 -1.36
N LEU A 79 -3.81 -16.55 -2.11
CA LEU A 79 -3.76 -16.39 -3.57
C LEU A 79 -4.88 -17.18 -4.24
N PHE A 80 -4.96 -18.48 -3.97
CA PHE A 80 -5.93 -19.34 -4.63
C PHE A 80 -7.35 -19.10 -4.19
N ASN A 81 -7.57 -18.75 -2.92
CA ASN A 81 -8.90 -18.36 -2.43
C ASN A 81 -9.40 -17.07 -3.12
N GLU A 82 -8.52 -16.08 -3.34
CA GLU A 82 -8.90 -14.87 -4.08
C GLU A 82 -9.18 -15.16 -5.55
N LEU A 83 -8.36 -15.99 -6.21
CA LEU A 83 -8.58 -16.40 -7.61
C LEU A 83 -9.90 -17.14 -7.78
N GLU A 84 -10.19 -18.10 -6.90
CA GLU A 84 -11.43 -18.88 -6.93
C GLU A 84 -12.65 -17.98 -6.71
N ALA A 85 -12.56 -17.02 -5.77
CA ALA A 85 -13.65 -16.08 -5.52
C ALA A 85 -13.92 -15.16 -6.73
N LEU A 86 -12.88 -14.72 -7.45
CA LEU A 86 -13.03 -13.91 -8.66
C LEU A 86 -13.60 -14.74 -9.82
N ASN A 87 -13.08 -15.95 -10.04
CA ASN A 87 -13.56 -16.87 -11.10
C ASN A 87 -15.03 -17.25 -10.87
N ALA A 88 -15.44 -17.48 -9.63
CA ALA A 88 -16.84 -17.77 -9.27
C ALA A 88 -17.79 -16.59 -9.59
N ARG A 89 -17.27 -15.36 -9.68
CA ARG A 89 -17.99 -14.16 -10.11
C ARG A 89 -17.86 -13.87 -11.62
N GLY A 90 -17.28 -14.81 -12.39
CA GLY A 90 -17.16 -14.72 -13.83
C GLY A 90 -16.00 -13.83 -14.34
N LEU A 91 -15.06 -13.47 -13.48
CA LEU A 91 -13.88 -12.70 -13.88
C LEU A 91 -12.79 -13.63 -14.41
N ASP A 92 -12.16 -13.25 -15.52
CA ASP A 92 -11.03 -13.99 -16.10
C ASP A 92 -9.72 -13.63 -15.39
N THR A 93 -9.15 -14.58 -14.67
CA THR A 93 -7.87 -14.43 -13.96
C THR A 93 -6.68 -15.05 -14.69
N SER A 94 -6.86 -15.54 -15.92
CA SER A 94 -5.85 -16.29 -16.70
C SER A 94 -4.61 -15.45 -17.06
N ARG A 95 -4.75 -14.12 -17.07
CA ARG A 95 -3.68 -13.16 -17.38
C ARG A 95 -2.77 -12.84 -16.18
N LEU A 96 -2.98 -13.49 -15.03
CA LEU A 96 -2.10 -13.31 -13.88
C LEU A 96 -0.74 -13.98 -14.14
N LYS A 97 0.34 -13.21 -13.90
CA LYS A 97 1.71 -13.72 -13.84
C LYS A 97 2.32 -13.44 -12.48
N ILE A 98 3.12 -14.39 -12.01
CA ILE A 98 3.79 -14.32 -10.70
C ILE A 98 5.29 -14.50 -10.93
N SER A 99 6.08 -13.63 -10.34
CA SER A 99 7.53 -13.72 -10.46
C SER A 99 8.05 -15.04 -9.89
N ALA A 100 8.85 -15.76 -10.68
CA ALA A 100 9.59 -16.93 -10.22
C ALA A 100 10.47 -16.62 -8.98
N ASN A 101 10.87 -15.36 -8.81
CA ASN A 101 11.69 -14.88 -7.69
C ASN A 101 10.89 -14.33 -6.50
N ALA A 102 9.55 -14.29 -6.55
CA ALA A 102 8.72 -13.93 -5.41
C ALA A 102 8.87 -14.95 -4.27
N HIS A 103 8.85 -14.48 -3.02
CA HIS A 103 9.01 -15.37 -1.86
C HIS A 103 7.66 -15.88 -1.38
N VAL A 104 7.67 -17.10 -0.84
CA VAL A 104 6.47 -17.78 -0.33
C VAL A 104 6.35 -17.60 1.18
N ILE A 105 5.14 -17.25 1.64
CA ILE A 105 4.79 -17.29 3.06
C ILE A 105 4.38 -18.71 3.41
N THR A 106 5.03 -19.27 4.44
CA THR A 106 4.73 -20.62 4.94
C THR A 106 4.05 -20.59 6.31
N GLN A 107 3.61 -21.73 6.78
CA GLN A 107 3.00 -21.88 8.09
C GLN A 107 3.90 -21.35 9.23
N TYR A 108 5.22 -21.58 9.18
CA TYR A 108 6.13 -21.10 10.23
C TYR A 108 6.24 -19.57 10.26
N HIS A 109 6.13 -18.88 9.12
CA HIS A 109 6.10 -17.42 9.09
C HIS A 109 4.85 -16.88 9.81
N ARG A 110 3.66 -17.44 9.50
CA ARG A 110 2.40 -17.05 10.15
C ARG A 110 2.42 -17.34 11.66
N THR A 111 3.02 -18.47 12.04
CA THR A 111 3.16 -18.85 13.44
C THR A 111 4.12 -17.92 14.19
N LEU A 112 5.30 -17.64 13.63
CA LEU A 112 6.30 -16.76 14.24
C LEU A 112 5.77 -15.32 14.39
N ASP A 113 5.09 -14.78 13.40
CA ASP A 113 4.48 -13.44 13.48
C ASP A 113 3.54 -13.34 14.69
N LYS A 114 2.60 -14.28 14.82
CA LYS A 114 1.63 -14.31 15.93
C LYS A 114 2.28 -14.51 17.30
N VAL A 115 3.28 -15.38 17.43
CA VAL A 115 3.90 -15.64 18.73
C VAL A 115 4.84 -14.54 19.16
N THR A 116 5.54 -13.90 18.20
CA THR A 116 6.43 -12.76 18.46
C THR A 116 5.62 -11.56 18.94
N GLU A 117 4.50 -11.21 18.28
CA GLU A 117 3.61 -10.14 18.73
C GLU A 117 3.12 -10.38 20.17
N ARG A 118 2.70 -11.60 20.51
CA ARG A 118 2.30 -11.94 21.87
C ARG A 118 3.45 -11.80 22.87
N PHE A 119 4.66 -12.21 22.49
CA PHE A 119 5.85 -12.13 23.33
C PHE A 119 6.25 -10.68 23.62
N LEU A 120 6.10 -9.77 22.64
CA LEU A 120 6.39 -8.34 22.79
C LEU A 120 5.44 -7.65 23.79
N GLY A 121 4.22 -8.16 24.00
CA GLY A 121 3.26 -7.63 24.96
C GLY A 121 2.97 -6.15 24.72
N LYS A 122 3.34 -5.28 25.67
CA LYS A 122 3.11 -3.80 25.53
C LYS A 122 3.96 -3.16 24.42
N ARG A 123 4.98 -3.84 23.91
CA ARG A 123 5.85 -3.36 22.82
C ARG A 123 5.44 -3.90 21.46
N GLN A 124 4.21 -4.36 21.33
CA GLN A 124 3.67 -4.83 20.05
C GLN A 124 3.77 -3.75 18.96
N ILE A 125 4.13 -4.18 17.78
CA ILE A 125 4.14 -3.33 16.57
C ILE A 125 2.70 -3.18 16.04
N GLY A 126 1.86 -4.18 16.27
CA GLY A 126 0.50 -4.24 15.74
C GLY A 126 0.46 -4.85 14.34
N THR A 127 1.24 -5.93 14.12
CA THR A 127 1.28 -6.64 12.84
C THR A 127 -0.07 -7.26 12.50
N THR A 128 -0.27 -7.61 11.23
CA THR A 128 -1.49 -8.31 10.78
C THR A 128 -1.51 -9.78 11.15
N GLY A 129 -0.41 -10.35 11.69
CA GLY A 129 -0.27 -11.75 12.03
C GLY A 129 -0.28 -12.70 10.82
N ARG A 130 0.02 -12.17 9.62
CA ARG A 130 -0.02 -12.91 8.34
C ARG A 130 1.35 -13.41 7.87
N GLY A 131 2.39 -13.26 8.69
CA GLY A 131 3.74 -13.76 8.40
C GLY A 131 4.57 -12.90 7.46
N ILE A 132 4.15 -11.67 7.19
CA ILE A 132 4.82 -10.75 6.25
C ILE A 132 6.23 -10.43 6.72
N GLY A 133 6.39 -9.93 7.95
CA GLY A 133 7.69 -9.59 8.54
C GLY A 133 8.66 -10.77 8.55
N PRO A 134 8.29 -11.93 9.11
CA PRO A 134 9.12 -13.12 9.08
C PRO A 134 9.54 -13.58 7.68
N ALA A 135 8.65 -13.48 6.67
CA ALA A 135 8.99 -13.85 5.29
C ALA A 135 10.01 -12.88 4.66
N TYR A 136 9.89 -11.56 4.91
CA TYR A 136 10.90 -10.60 4.50
C TYR A 136 12.23 -10.79 5.25
N ALA A 137 12.20 -11.12 6.53
CA ALA A 137 13.40 -11.45 7.30
C ALA A 137 14.14 -12.64 6.66
N ASP A 138 13.43 -13.69 6.29
CA ASP A 138 14.01 -14.86 5.62
C ASP A 138 14.56 -14.52 4.24
N LYS A 139 13.89 -13.66 3.47
CA LYS A 139 14.41 -13.15 2.20
C LYS A 139 15.77 -12.48 2.38
N ILE A 140 15.90 -11.59 3.36
CA ILE A 140 17.15 -10.85 3.63
C ILE A 140 18.23 -11.75 4.22
N ASN A 141 17.85 -12.71 5.08
CA ASN A 141 18.74 -13.74 5.62
C ASN A 141 19.14 -14.78 4.57
N ARG A 142 18.54 -14.78 3.39
CA ARG A 142 18.82 -15.70 2.28
C ARG A 142 18.49 -17.16 2.57
N VAL A 143 17.48 -17.37 3.40
CA VAL A 143 16.90 -18.70 3.74
C VAL A 143 15.46 -18.85 3.25
N GLY A 144 14.94 -17.84 2.54
CA GLY A 144 13.58 -17.82 2.03
C GLY A 144 13.35 -18.79 0.87
N ILE A 145 12.12 -19.27 0.74
CA ILE A 145 11.64 -20.11 -0.35
C ILE A 145 11.04 -19.23 -1.42
N ARG A 146 11.40 -19.45 -2.68
CA ARG A 146 10.88 -18.72 -3.85
C ARG A 146 9.88 -19.57 -4.63
N MET A 147 9.05 -18.94 -5.44
CA MET A 147 8.07 -19.62 -6.29
C MET A 147 8.69 -20.70 -7.17
N GLN A 148 9.85 -20.43 -7.78
CA GLN A 148 10.55 -21.40 -8.63
C GLN A 148 11.00 -22.66 -7.90
N ASP A 149 11.22 -22.59 -6.59
CA ASP A 149 11.67 -23.74 -5.80
C ASP A 149 10.61 -24.84 -5.67
N LEU A 150 9.34 -24.49 -5.87
CA LEU A 150 8.21 -25.44 -5.82
C LEU A 150 8.19 -26.42 -6.98
N PHE A 151 8.98 -26.19 -8.03
CA PHE A 151 9.04 -27.06 -9.22
C PHE A 151 10.20 -28.06 -9.16
N ASP A 152 10.98 -28.07 -8.07
CA ASP A 152 12.00 -29.07 -7.77
C ASP A 152 11.88 -29.52 -6.31
N GLU A 153 11.28 -30.68 -6.09
CA GLU A 153 11.03 -31.20 -4.73
C GLU A 153 12.32 -31.33 -3.92
N ASN A 154 13.43 -31.76 -4.55
CA ASN A 154 14.70 -31.94 -3.82
C ASN A 154 15.25 -30.59 -3.32
N ILE A 155 15.21 -29.57 -4.17
CA ILE A 155 15.64 -28.22 -3.80
C ILE A 155 14.69 -27.63 -2.75
N LEU A 156 13.38 -27.79 -2.92
CA LEU A 156 12.38 -27.34 -1.96
C LEU A 156 12.63 -27.96 -0.58
N ARG A 157 12.78 -29.29 -0.53
CA ARG A 157 13.01 -30.05 0.72
C ARG A 157 14.29 -29.57 1.43
N GLN A 158 15.38 -29.45 0.71
CA GLN A 158 16.65 -28.95 1.26
C GLN A 158 16.52 -27.54 1.85
N LYS A 159 15.82 -26.64 1.17
CA LYS A 159 15.59 -25.26 1.67
C LYS A 159 14.69 -25.23 2.88
N VAL A 160 13.62 -26.04 2.89
CA VAL A 160 12.70 -26.14 4.03
C VAL A 160 13.45 -26.71 5.25
N GLU A 161 14.28 -27.73 5.11
CA GLU A 161 15.13 -28.28 6.19
C GLU A 161 16.01 -27.17 6.79
N GLY A 162 16.78 -26.47 5.96
CA GLY A 162 17.67 -25.39 6.40
C GLY A 162 16.93 -24.24 7.10
N ALA A 163 15.74 -23.90 6.63
CA ALA A 163 14.91 -22.87 7.28
C ALA A 163 14.35 -23.36 8.63
N LEU A 164 13.85 -24.59 8.69
CA LEU A 164 13.22 -25.13 9.88
C LEU A 164 14.19 -25.38 11.04
N ASP A 165 15.45 -25.65 10.78
CA ASP A 165 16.48 -25.83 11.84
C ASP A 165 16.47 -24.63 12.80
N GLN A 166 16.53 -23.43 12.30
CA GLN A 166 16.50 -22.22 13.12
C GLN A 166 15.09 -21.93 13.67
N LYS A 167 14.05 -22.06 12.84
CA LYS A 167 12.67 -21.72 13.21
C LYS A 167 12.15 -22.64 14.31
N ASN A 168 12.39 -23.95 14.22
CA ASN A 168 12.00 -24.90 15.24
C ASN A 168 12.72 -24.68 16.57
N HIS A 169 13.99 -24.23 16.54
CA HIS A 169 14.69 -23.85 17.76
C HIS A 169 13.96 -22.72 18.49
N LEU A 170 13.56 -21.66 17.75
CA LEU A 170 12.78 -20.55 18.30
C LEU A 170 11.40 -21.00 18.78
N LEU A 171 10.67 -21.74 17.96
CA LEU A 171 9.32 -22.20 18.28
C LEU A 171 9.31 -23.06 19.54
N VAL A 172 10.21 -24.04 19.65
CA VAL A 172 10.23 -24.99 20.76
C VAL A 172 10.85 -24.38 22.01
N LYS A 173 12.06 -23.79 21.91
CA LYS A 173 12.86 -23.38 23.07
C LYS A 173 12.49 -22.01 23.62
N VAL A 174 12.04 -21.08 22.74
CA VAL A 174 11.72 -19.72 23.17
C VAL A 174 10.21 -19.55 23.35
N PHE A 175 9.41 -20.03 22.40
CA PHE A 175 7.99 -19.79 22.39
C PHE A 175 7.13 -20.94 22.94
N ASN A 176 7.76 -22.07 23.35
CA ASN A 176 7.09 -23.27 23.85
C ASN A 176 5.95 -23.73 22.90
N ARG A 177 6.27 -23.87 21.61
CA ARG A 177 5.38 -24.35 20.56
C ARG A 177 5.88 -25.68 20.00
N ARG A 178 4.97 -26.42 19.36
CA ARG A 178 5.32 -27.64 18.64
C ARG A 178 6.28 -27.33 17.50
N ALA A 179 7.27 -28.18 17.26
CA ALA A 179 8.07 -28.15 16.05
C ALA A 179 7.19 -28.45 14.82
N ILE A 180 7.54 -27.84 13.70
CA ILE A 180 6.92 -28.08 12.39
C ILE A 180 7.83 -29.03 11.63
N THR A 181 7.28 -30.04 10.99
CA THR A 181 8.07 -31.01 10.22
C THR A 181 8.32 -30.52 8.80
N VAL A 182 9.37 -31.04 8.17
CA VAL A 182 9.70 -30.74 6.78
C VAL A 182 8.56 -31.17 5.86
N ASP A 183 8.03 -32.37 6.07
CA ASP A 183 6.95 -32.93 5.26
C ASP A 183 5.68 -32.06 5.32
N GLU A 184 5.30 -31.55 6.51
CA GLU A 184 4.14 -30.63 6.63
C GLU A 184 4.25 -29.42 5.69
N ILE A 185 5.44 -28.84 5.52
CA ILE A 185 5.66 -27.67 4.67
C ILE A 185 5.80 -28.07 3.20
N VAL A 186 6.57 -29.11 2.91
CA VAL A 186 6.82 -29.57 1.53
C VAL A 186 5.52 -30.02 0.89
N ASP A 187 4.72 -30.87 1.57
CA ASP A 187 3.44 -31.37 1.06
C ASP A 187 2.45 -30.22 0.83
N GLU A 188 2.36 -29.26 1.77
CA GLU A 188 1.55 -28.05 1.61
C GLU A 188 1.94 -27.31 0.32
N LEU A 189 3.21 -27.02 0.14
CA LEU A 189 3.70 -26.23 -0.99
C LEU A 189 3.57 -26.96 -2.33
N LEU A 190 3.90 -28.25 -2.39
CA LEU A 190 3.80 -29.06 -3.59
C LEU A 190 2.34 -29.21 -4.06
N SER A 191 1.38 -29.20 -3.13
CA SER A 191 -0.04 -29.27 -3.49
C SER A 191 -0.52 -28.12 -4.40
N TYR A 192 0.23 -27.01 -4.44
CA TYR A 192 -0.04 -25.85 -5.29
C TYR A 192 0.75 -25.84 -6.62
N ALA A 193 1.79 -26.67 -6.76
CA ALA A 193 2.78 -26.57 -7.84
C ALA A 193 2.14 -26.63 -9.24
N ASP A 194 1.28 -27.59 -9.51
CA ASP A 194 0.63 -27.74 -10.82
C ASP A 194 -0.26 -26.55 -11.17
N ARG A 195 -0.95 -25.99 -10.17
CA ARG A 195 -1.80 -24.81 -10.36
C ARG A 195 -0.99 -23.53 -10.58
N LEU A 196 0.21 -23.45 -10.01
CA LEU A 196 1.13 -22.33 -10.15
C LEU A 196 1.89 -22.32 -11.48
N ALA A 197 2.20 -23.50 -12.01
CA ALA A 197 3.06 -23.65 -13.19
C ALA A 197 2.70 -22.72 -14.37
N PRO A 198 1.42 -22.56 -14.78
CA PRO A 198 1.06 -21.67 -15.88
C PRO A 198 1.17 -20.16 -15.54
N MET A 199 1.27 -19.81 -14.26
CA MET A 199 1.30 -18.42 -13.79
C MET A 199 2.73 -17.92 -13.52
N VAL A 200 3.64 -18.82 -13.13
CA VAL A 200 5.01 -18.45 -12.76
C VAL A 200 5.86 -18.15 -14.00
N ALA A 201 6.52 -16.99 -14.00
CA ALA A 201 7.29 -16.51 -15.14
C ALA A 201 8.47 -15.61 -14.72
N ASP A 202 9.36 -15.33 -15.67
CA ASP A 202 10.31 -14.22 -15.56
C ASP A 202 9.56 -12.90 -15.81
N THR A 203 8.98 -12.36 -14.75
CA THR A 203 8.21 -11.12 -14.83
C THR A 203 9.06 -9.90 -15.12
N SER A 204 10.36 -9.92 -14.78
CA SER A 204 11.26 -8.83 -15.14
C SER A 204 11.41 -8.72 -16.66
N LEU A 205 11.65 -9.85 -17.34
CA LEU A 205 11.72 -9.89 -18.80
C LEU A 205 10.39 -9.41 -19.42
N LEU A 206 9.27 -9.98 -19.00
CA LEU A 206 7.94 -9.64 -19.53
C LEU A 206 7.65 -8.14 -19.44
N LEU A 207 7.93 -7.51 -18.29
CA LEU A 207 7.65 -6.10 -18.07
C LEU A 207 8.59 -5.18 -18.88
N ASN A 208 9.89 -5.55 -19.00
CA ASN A 208 10.81 -4.78 -19.82
C ASN A 208 10.44 -4.86 -21.31
N GLU A 209 10.07 -6.04 -21.82
CA GLU A 209 9.56 -6.20 -23.19
C GLU A 209 8.26 -5.42 -23.42
N ALA A 210 7.34 -5.40 -22.47
CA ALA A 210 6.10 -4.60 -22.54
C ALA A 210 6.42 -3.09 -22.69
N LEU A 211 7.33 -2.58 -21.86
CA LEU A 211 7.80 -1.20 -21.96
C LEU A 211 8.53 -0.90 -23.28
N ASP A 212 9.28 -1.88 -23.83
CA ASP A 212 9.95 -1.73 -25.13
C ASP A 212 8.95 -1.67 -26.29
N ARG A 213 7.82 -2.36 -26.17
CA ARG A 213 6.69 -2.25 -27.13
C ARG A 213 5.88 -0.96 -26.97
N GLY A 214 6.17 -0.14 -25.96
CA GLY A 214 5.45 1.09 -25.67
C GLY A 214 4.13 0.89 -24.93
N GLU A 215 3.92 -0.27 -24.27
CA GLU A 215 2.77 -0.58 -23.45
C GLU A 215 2.82 0.19 -22.12
N VAL A 216 1.66 0.54 -21.58
CA VAL A 216 1.54 1.26 -20.30
C VAL A 216 1.60 0.27 -19.14
N VAL A 217 2.62 0.42 -18.29
CA VAL A 217 2.83 -0.42 -17.11
C VAL A 217 2.61 0.41 -15.84
N VAL A 218 1.62 0.03 -15.04
CA VAL A 218 1.32 0.65 -13.74
C VAL A 218 1.86 -0.21 -12.61
N PHE A 219 2.71 0.37 -11.77
CA PHE A 219 3.26 -0.26 -10.57
C PHE A 219 2.48 0.18 -9.34
N GLU A 220 1.71 -0.73 -8.77
CA GLU A 220 0.81 -0.48 -7.64
C GLU A 220 1.49 -0.78 -6.30
N GLY A 221 1.67 0.25 -5.46
CA GLY A 221 2.17 0.11 -4.10
C GLY A 221 1.11 -0.45 -3.14
N GLY A 222 1.49 -1.44 -2.34
CA GLY A 222 0.60 -2.06 -1.36
C GLY A 222 0.36 -1.20 -0.11
N GLN A 223 1.37 -0.45 0.33
CA GLN A 223 1.35 0.41 1.51
C GLN A 223 1.64 1.87 1.13
N ALA A 224 2.07 2.67 2.10
CA ALA A 224 2.34 4.09 1.89
C ALA A 224 3.75 4.47 2.38
N THR A 225 4.22 5.64 1.99
CA THR A 225 5.57 6.14 2.28
C THR A 225 5.88 6.14 3.78
N MET A 226 4.93 6.57 4.62
CA MET A 226 5.15 6.62 6.06
C MET A 226 5.13 5.24 6.73
N LEU A 227 4.84 4.18 5.98
CA LEU A 227 4.94 2.79 6.38
C LEU A 227 6.13 2.05 5.73
N ASP A 228 6.95 2.74 4.95
CA ASP A 228 8.16 2.17 4.34
C ASP A 228 9.18 1.74 5.40
N VAL A 229 9.88 0.63 5.18
CA VAL A 229 10.81 0.06 6.16
C VAL A 229 12.00 0.97 6.46
N ASP A 230 12.46 1.75 5.47
CA ASP A 230 13.62 2.62 5.59
C ASP A 230 13.22 4.08 5.88
N HIS A 231 12.11 4.55 5.29
CA HIS A 231 11.71 5.96 5.29
C HIS A 231 10.45 6.25 6.11
N GLY A 232 9.78 5.23 6.63
CA GLY A 232 8.58 5.37 7.44
C GLY A 232 8.87 5.62 8.93
N THR A 233 7.79 5.59 9.71
CA THR A 233 7.81 5.80 11.16
C THR A 233 8.25 4.53 11.92
N TYR A 234 9.48 4.09 11.69
CA TYR A 234 10.06 2.89 12.31
C TYR A 234 9.99 2.95 13.84
N PRO A 235 9.63 1.85 14.57
CA PRO A 235 9.39 0.50 14.07
C PRO A 235 7.94 0.24 13.59
N PHE A 236 7.06 1.23 13.60
CA PHE A 236 5.65 1.11 13.22
C PHE A 236 5.47 1.23 11.70
N VAL A 237 6.05 0.29 10.98
CA VAL A 237 6.15 0.24 9.51
C VAL A 237 5.84 -1.17 8.99
N THR A 238 5.68 -1.31 7.69
CA THR A 238 5.72 -2.62 7.02
C THR A 238 7.17 -3.07 6.83
N SER A 239 7.40 -4.34 6.59
CA SER A 239 8.74 -4.89 6.32
C SER A 239 9.13 -4.80 4.84
N SER A 240 8.43 -4.01 4.05
CA SER A 240 8.67 -3.88 2.61
C SER A 240 9.02 -2.44 2.21
N SER A 241 9.69 -2.30 1.06
CA SER A 241 9.95 -1.01 0.44
C SER A 241 8.67 -0.52 -0.24
N ALA A 242 8.00 0.44 0.42
CA ALA A 242 6.71 0.99 0.00
C ALA A 242 6.86 2.30 -0.80
N THR A 243 8.07 2.79 -0.96
CA THR A 243 8.41 3.96 -1.78
C THR A 243 8.50 3.61 -3.27
N ALA A 244 8.56 4.62 -4.13
CA ALA A 244 8.68 4.45 -5.58
C ALA A 244 9.95 3.67 -5.99
N GLY A 245 11.05 3.80 -5.24
CA GLY A 245 12.25 2.99 -5.44
C GLY A 245 12.00 1.49 -5.31
N GLY A 246 11.02 1.10 -4.48
CA GLY A 246 10.58 -0.28 -4.33
C GLY A 246 9.95 -0.86 -5.59
N ALA A 247 9.41 -0.04 -6.49
CA ALA A 247 8.87 -0.51 -7.77
C ALA A 247 9.97 -1.07 -8.67
N ALA A 248 11.12 -0.41 -8.74
CA ALA A 248 12.27 -0.89 -9.51
C ALA A 248 12.80 -2.23 -8.96
N THR A 249 13.09 -2.29 -7.66
CA THR A 249 13.66 -3.49 -7.04
C THR A 249 12.65 -4.64 -6.95
N GLY A 250 11.38 -4.33 -6.76
CA GLY A 250 10.29 -5.31 -6.58
C GLY A 250 9.70 -5.86 -7.86
N SER A 251 10.03 -5.28 -9.02
CA SER A 251 9.58 -5.75 -10.33
C SER A 251 10.71 -6.19 -11.26
N GLY A 252 11.95 -5.73 -11.00
CA GLY A 252 13.11 -5.95 -11.88
C GLY A 252 13.10 -5.04 -13.12
N VAL A 253 12.42 -3.90 -13.04
CA VAL A 253 12.44 -2.84 -14.07
C VAL A 253 13.44 -1.77 -13.65
N GLY A 254 14.25 -1.29 -14.58
CA GLY A 254 15.26 -0.27 -14.31
C GLY A 254 14.61 1.06 -13.84
N PRO A 255 15.20 1.77 -12.85
CA PRO A 255 14.59 2.99 -12.31
C PRO A 255 14.42 4.11 -13.34
N ASN A 256 15.25 4.12 -14.40
CA ASN A 256 15.16 5.09 -15.50
C ASN A 256 13.98 4.82 -16.47
N ARG A 257 13.20 3.78 -16.23
CA ARG A 257 11.98 3.45 -16.98
C ARG A 257 10.70 3.77 -16.20
N LEU A 258 10.85 4.34 -15.01
CA LEU A 258 9.76 4.77 -14.13
C LEU A 258 9.60 6.29 -14.28
N ASP A 259 8.88 6.72 -15.30
CA ASP A 259 8.85 8.12 -15.74
C ASP A 259 7.85 8.98 -14.95
N ARG A 260 6.78 8.36 -14.41
CA ARG A 260 5.74 9.03 -13.64
C ARG A 260 5.62 8.41 -12.25
N ILE A 261 5.65 9.26 -11.24
CA ILE A 261 5.42 8.86 -9.85
C ILE A 261 4.18 9.60 -9.35
N VAL A 262 3.09 8.84 -9.19
CA VAL A 262 1.80 9.36 -8.76
C VAL A 262 1.61 9.10 -7.27
N GLY A 263 1.61 10.18 -6.48
CA GLY A 263 1.36 10.14 -5.04
C GLY A 263 -0.13 10.25 -4.73
N ILE A 264 -0.68 9.32 -3.96
CA ILE A 264 -2.08 9.39 -3.51
C ILE A 264 -2.11 9.96 -2.11
N VAL A 265 -2.85 11.05 -1.93
CA VAL A 265 -2.99 11.76 -0.66
C VAL A 265 -4.47 12.05 -0.37
N LYS A 266 -4.89 11.92 0.88
CA LYS A 266 -6.23 12.38 1.32
C LYS A 266 -6.19 13.86 1.68
N ALA A 267 -7.33 14.53 1.55
CA ALA A 267 -7.54 15.90 2.04
C ALA A 267 -7.45 16.03 3.58
N TYR A 268 -7.38 14.91 4.29
CA TYR A 268 -7.06 14.77 5.72
C TYR A 268 -6.19 13.53 5.91
N THR A 269 -5.80 13.18 7.13
CA THR A 269 -4.89 12.05 7.37
C THR A 269 -5.59 10.93 8.13
N THR A 270 -5.27 9.68 7.78
CA THR A 270 -5.68 8.51 8.55
C THR A 270 -4.52 7.58 8.81
N ARG A 271 -4.57 6.86 9.94
CA ARG A 271 -3.59 5.85 10.29
C ARG A 271 -4.27 4.63 10.91
N VAL A 272 -3.79 3.44 10.56
CA VAL A 272 -4.13 2.18 11.23
C VAL A 272 -2.93 1.73 12.05
N GLY A 273 -3.18 1.18 13.24
CA GLY A 273 -2.13 0.67 14.13
C GLY A 273 -1.45 1.74 14.99
N SER A 274 -0.39 1.31 15.67
CA SER A 274 0.38 2.13 16.60
C SER A 274 1.37 3.06 15.89
N GLY A 275 2.03 3.92 16.66
CA GLY A 275 3.06 4.82 16.19
C GLY A 275 2.64 6.29 16.14
N PRO A 276 3.60 7.18 15.83
CA PRO A 276 3.39 8.63 15.88
C PRO A 276 2.38 9.11 14.84
N PHE A 277 1.54 10.04 15.24
CA PHE A 277 0.55 10.70 14.39
C PHE A 277 0.30 12.11 14.93
N PRO A 278 1.18 13.08 14.66
CA PRO A 278 1.14 14.40 15.28
C PRO A 278 -0.18 15.14 15.11
N THR A 279 -0.83 14.99 13.96
CA THR A 279 -2.10 15.66 13.64
C THR A 279 -3.35 14.88 14.09
N GLU A 280 -3.20 13.81 14.89
CA GLU A 280 -4.33 12.98 15.35
C GLU A 280 -5.34 13.78 16.18
N LEU A 281 -6.63 13.56 15.92
CA LEU A 281 -7.74 14.21 16.60
C LEU A 281 -8.47 13.25 17.54
N PHE A 282 -8.70 13.70 18.77
CA PHE A 282 -9.38 12.95 19.84
C PHE A 282 -10.71 13.60 20.27
N ASP A 283 -11.12 14.64 19.55
CA ASP A 283 -12.28 15.47 19.83
C ASP A 283 -13.47 15.17 18.90
N GLU A 284 -14.50 16.02 18.97
CA GLU A 284 -15.71 15.93 18.14
C GLU A 284 -15.40 16.06 16.64
N GLN A 285 -14.37 16.82 16.26
CA GLN A 285 -13.95 16.97 14.87
C GLN A 285 -13.36 15.66 14.33
N GLY A 286 -12.58 14.96 15.14
CA GLY A 286 -12.09 13.63 14.81
C GLY A 286 -13.20 12.60 14.62
N GLU A 287 -14.20 12.62 15.49
CA GLU A 287 -15.39 11.77 15.35
C GLU A 287 -16.20 12.12 14.08
N TRP A 288 -16.33 13.39 13.77
CA TRP A 288 -17.02 13.86 12.59
C TRP A 288 -16.31 13.38 11.32
N LEU A 289 -14.97 13.60 11.21
CA LEU A 289 -14.16 13.12 10.07
C LEU A 289 -14.28 11.60 9.90
N ARG A 290 -14.25 10.84 10.99
CA ARG A 290 -14.36 9.38 10.96
C ARG A 290 -15.71 8.93 10.41
N LYS A 291 -16.80 9.57 10.83
CA LYS A 291 -18.16 9.25 10.36
C LYS A 291 -18.37 9.66 8.91
N GLN A 292 -18.05 10.91 8.56
CA GLN A 292 -18.22 11.44 7.20
C GLN A 292 -17.35 10.69 6.19
N GLY A 293 -16.11 10.42 6.58
CA GLY A 293 -15.15 9.72 5.73
C GLY A 293 -15.34 8.19 5.69
N PHE A 294 -16.26 7.62 6.49
CA PHE A 294 -16.42 6.16 6.64
C PHE A 294 -15.08 5.48 7.00
N GLU A 295 -14.33 6.09 7.93
CA GLU A 295 -12.98 5.65 8.28
C GLU A 295 -13.01 4.46 9.25
N PHE A 296 -13.41 3.30 8.70
CA PHE A 296 -13.42 2.00 9.37
C PHE A 296 -12.69 0.97 8.52
N GLY A 297 -12.04 0.02 9.19
CA GLY A 297 -11.31 -1.04 8.50
C GLY A 297 -12.26 -1.96 7.72
N THR A 298 -11.98 -2.17 6.44
CA THR A 298 -12.82 -2.97 5.53
C THR A 298 -13.07 -4.39 6.04
N THR A 299 -12.05 -5.02 6.64
CA THR A 299 -12.11 -6.41 7.11
C THR A 299 -12.55 -6.52 8.56
N THR A 300 -12.16 -5.59 9.42
CA THR A 300 -12.35 -5.70 10.88
C THR A 300 -13.42 -4.77 11.43
N GLY A 301 -13.89 -3.79 10.63
CA GLY A 301 -14.78 -2.72 11.11
C GLY A 301 -14.14 -1.80 12.16
N ARG A 302 -12.84 -1.97 12.48
CA ARG A 302 -12.15 -1.18 13.51
C ARG A 302 -12.05 0.29 13.06
N PRO A 303 -12.37 1.27 13.94
CA PRO A 303 -12.22 2.67 13.60
C PRO A 303 -10.74 3.01 13.33
N ARG A 304 -10.51 3.80 12.28
CA ARG A 304 -9.20 4.37 11.97
C ARG A 304 -8.94 5.58 12.84
N ARG A 305 -7.68 5.82 13.16
CA ARG A 305 -7.20 7.10 13.71
C ARG A 305 -7.31 8.14 12.60
N VAL A 306 -7.78 9.34 12.92
CA VAL A 306 -7.99 10.43 11.95
C VAL A 306 -7.31 11.70 12.44
N GLY A 307 -6.86 12.54 11.52
CA GLY A 307 -6.20 13.80 11.80
C GLY A 307 -6.26 14.76 10.63
N TRP A 308 -5.87 16.00 10.84
CA TRP A 308 -5.82 17.00 9.78
C TRP A 308 -4.72 16.70 8.76
N TYR A 309 -4.79 17.35 7.61
CA TYR A 309 -3.75 17.25 6.58
C TYR A 309 -2.39 17.67 7.13
N ASP A 310 -1.35 16.92 6.78
CA ASP A 310 0.01 17.09 7.27
C ASP A 310 0.93 17.44 6.08
N ALA A 311 1.19 18.74 5.91
CA ALA A 311 2.00 19.23 4.81
C ALA A 311 3.49 18.84 4.92
N PRO A 312 4.17 18.91 6.11
CA PRO A 312 5.51 18.37 6.27
C PRO A 312 5.66 16.91 5.85
N VAL A 313 4.72 16.04 6.23
CA VAL A 313 4.70 14.62 5.81
C VAL A 313 4.54 14.51 4.29
N THR A 314 3.65 15.30 3.68
CA THR A 314 3.44 15.27 2.23
C THR A 314 4.68 15.76 1.47
N ARG A 315 5.35 16.84 1.93
CA ARG A 315 6.63 17.29 1.36
C ARG A 315 7.72 16.24 1.47
N TYR A 316 7.84 15.62 2.65
CA TYR A 316 8.79 14.52 2.86
C TYR A 316 8.54 13.38 1.87
N ALA A 317 7.30 12.92 1.76
CA ALA A 317 6.93 11.85 0.84
C ALA A 317 7.17 12.24 -0.63
N THR A 318 6.86 13.48 -1.01
CA THR A 318 7.14 14.01 -2.36
C THR A 318 8.62 13.93 -2.69
N ARG A 319 9.48 14.36 -1.76
CA ARG A 319 10.95 14.34 -1.93
C ARG A 319 11.50 12.91 -2.02
N ILE A 320 11.07 12.02 -1.13
CA ILE A 320 11.58 10.64 -1.05
C ILE A 320 11.20 9.82 -2.28
N ASN A 321 10.01 10.03 -2.79
CA ASN A 321 9.51 9.28 -3.95
C ASN A 321 9.84 9.96 -5.29
N GLY A 322 10.16 11.25 -5.30
CA GLY A 322 10.25 12.03 -6.54
C GLY A 322 8.88 12.17 -7.21
N ILE A 323 7.83 12.45 -6.41
CA ILE A 323 6.44 12.52 -6.91
C ILE A 323 6.32 13.60 -7.97
N THR A 324 5.80 13.24 -9.14
CA THR A 324 5.54 14.12 -10.26
C THR A 324 4.13 14.69 -10.26
N ASP A 325 3.19 13.91 -9.72
CA ASP A 325 1.76 14.21 -9.73
C ASP A 325 1.11 13.72 -8.43
N LEU A 326 0.22 14.52 -7.83
CA LEU A 326 -0.63 14.10 -6.72
C LEU A 326 -2.07 13.84 -7.18
N VAL A 327 -2.66 12.81 -6.61
CA VAL A 327 -4.10 12.56 -6.62
C VAL A 327 -4.63 12.85 -5.24
N LEU A 328 -5.36 13.94 -5.10
CA LEU A 328 -6.02 14.34 -3.85
C LEU A 328 -7.37 13.63 -3.75
N THR A 329 -7.56 12.81 -2.73
CA THR A 329 -8.80 12.06 -2.53
C THR A 329 -9.63 12.64 -1.39
N LYS A 330 -10.94 12.36 -1.40
CA LYS A 330 -11.86 12.69 -0.30
C LYS A 330 -11.96 14.19 0.04
N LEU A 331 -11.85 15.06 -0.95
CA LEU A 331 -12.08 16.50 -0.77
C LEU A 331 -13.53 16.78 -0.36
N ASP A 332 -14.49 16.00 -0.88
CA ASP A 332 -15.91 16.02 -0.55
C ASP A 332 -16.22 15.85 0.94
N ILE A 333 -15.37 15.13 1.66
CA ILE A 333 -15.56 14.87 3.10
C ILE A 333 -15.43 16.14 3.94
N LEU A 334 -14.70 17.14 3.46
CA LEU A 334 -14.51 18.41 4.18
C LEU A 334 -15.66 19.41 3.99
N THR A 335 -16.64 19.09 3.12
CA THR A 335 -17.85 19.93 2.92
C THR A 335 -18.61 20.10 4.22
N GLY A 336 -18.99 21.35 4.53
CA GLY A 336 -19.73 21.72 5.74
C GLY A 336 -18.86 22.26 6.88
N LEU A 337 -17.53 22.23 6.74
CA LEU A 337 -16.62 22.88 7.68
C LEU A 337 -16.51 24.38 7.38
N GLU A 338 -16.55 25.21 8.42
CA GLU A 338 -16.31 26.66 8.30
C GLU A 338 -14.81 26.96 8.11
N ARG A 339 -13.95 26.20 8.80
CA ARG A 339 -12.49 26.30 8.74
C ARG A 339 -11.87 24.92 8.65
N ILE A 340 -10.79 24.82 7.91
CA ILE A 340 -10.04 23.60 7.68
C ILE A 340 -8.60 23.83 8.11
N PRO A 341 -8.16 23.26 9.25
CA PRO A 341 -6.79 23.32 9.68
C PRO A 341 -5.87 22.45 8.81
N VAL A 342 -4.70 22.99 8.47
CA VAL A 342 -3.61 22.26 7.79
C VAL A 342 -2.36 22.39 8.67
N CYS A 343 -1.74 21.26 9.02
CA CYS A 343 -0.45 21.27 9.69
C CYS A 343 0.63 21.75 8.71
N VAL A 344 1.27 22.86 9.01
CA VAL A 344 2.30 23.49 8.16
C VAL A 344 3.71 23.29 8.71
N ALA A 345 3.84 23.02 10.01
CA ALA A 345 5.10 22.78 10.72
C ALA A 345 4.82 22.04 12.04
N TYR A 346 5.88 21.67 12.75
CA TYR A 346 5.79 21.12 14.10
C TYR A 346 6.55 21.99 15.12
N ASP A 347 6.06 21.98 16.35
CA ASP A 347 6.82 22.40 17.53
C ASP A 347 7.30 21.16 18.28
N VAL A 348 8.59 21.12 18.60
CA VAL A 348 9.19 20.11 19.47
C VAL A 348 10.03 20.84 20.52
N ASP A 349 9.59 20.84 21.76
CA ASP A 349 10.26 21.50 22.89
C ASP A 349 10.61 23.00 22.62
N GLY A 350 9.66 23.72 22.00
CA GLY A 350 9.82 25.14 21.66
C GLY A 350 10.67 25.40 20.40
N ARG A 351 11.02 24.36 19.67
CA ARG A 351 11.74 24.45 18.38
C ARG A 351 10.79 24.15 17.23
N ARG A 352 10.71 25.08 16.29
CA ARG A 352 9.92 24.92 15.07
C ARG A 352 10.67 24.05 14.04
N PHE A 353 9.96 23.07 13.48
CA PHE A 353 10.40 22.24 12.37
C PHE A 353 9.43 22.44 11.20
N ASP A 354 9.90 23.02 10.10
CA ASP A 354 9.10 23.16 8.88
C ASP A 354 9.08 21.87 8.06
N GLU A 355 10.03 20.97 8.28
CA GLU A 355 10.12 19.64 7.69
C GLU A 355 9.85 18.56 8.74
N MET A 356 9.51 17.34 8.28
CA MET A 356 9.35 16.18 9.16
C MET A 356 10.66 15.90 9.89
N PRO A 357 10.67 15.87 11.25
CA PRO A 357 11.87 15.52 12.01
C PRO A 357 12.40 14.14 11.65
N VAL A 358 13.69 14.02 11.39
CA VAL A 358 14.36 12.73 11.10
C VAL A 358 14.42 11.86 12.35
N ASN A 359 14.60 12.48 13.52
CA ASN A 359 14.61 11.78 14.79
C ASN A 359 13.19 11.34 15.16
N GLN A 360 13.00 10.03 15.32
CA GLN A 360 11.67 9.45 15.64
C GLN A 360 11.17 9.93 17.03
N THR A 361 12.03 10.21 17.97
CA THR A 361 11.64 10.75 19.28
C THR A 361 11.03 12.15 19.10
N ASP A 362 11.68 13.01 18.32
CA ASP A 362 11.19 14.36 18.03
C ASP A 362 9.84 14.28 17.30
N PHE A 363 9.73 13.41 16.31
CA PHE A 363 8.46 13.23 15.58
C PHE A 363 7.34 12.67 16.46
N HIS A 364 7.68 11.80 17.42
CA HIS A 364 6.72 11.24 18.37
C HIS A 364 6.15 12.28 19.35
N HIS A 365 6.94 13.28 19.70
CA HIS A 365 6.57 14.38 20.61
C HIS A 365 6.18 15.67 19.85
N ALA A 366 6.16 15.63 18.53
CA ALA A 366 5.84 16.79 17.72
C ALA A 366 4.39 17.25 17.96
N THR A 367 4.23 18.54 18.21
CA THR A 367 2.95 19.22 18.28
C THR A 367 2.71 19.95 16.96
N PRO A 368 1.58 19.73 16.26
CA PRO A 368 1.35 20.37 14.97
C PRO A 368 1.09 21.86 15.12
N ILE A 369 1.68 22.66 14.23
CA ILE A 369 1.39 24.07 14.03
C ILE A 369 0.45 24.17 12.84
N TYR A 370 -0.75 24.68 13.07
CA TYR A 370 -1.81 24.77 12.07
C TYR A 370 -1.91 26.15 11.43
N GLU A 371 -2.20 26.17 10.14
CA GLU A 371 -2.78 27.28 9.40
C GLU A 371 -4.22 26.94 9.07
N GLU A 372 -5.14 27.90 9.24
CA GLU A 372 -6.56 27.68 9.00
C GLU A 372 -6.98 28.24 7.64
N PHE A 373 -7.65 27.42 6.83
CA PHE A 373 -8.23 27.80 5.56
C PHE A 373 -9.74 27.94 5.68
N PRO A 374 -10.37 28.88 4.91
CA PRO A 374 -11.82 28.93 4.82
C PRO A 374 -12.36 27.63 4.22
N GLY A 375 -13.41 27.08 4.83
CA GLY A 375 -14.11 25.93 4.31
C GLY A 375 -15.20 26.30 3.28
N TRP A 376 -16.03 25.34 2.93
CA TRP A 376 -17.15 25.48 2.02
C TRP A 376 -18.35 24.64 2.49
N THR A 377 -19.57 25.07 2.10
CA THR A 377 -20.81 24.38 2.46
C THR A 377 -21.50 23.75 1.26
N GLU A 378 -21.11 24.12 0.04
CA GLU A 378 -21.67 23.62 -1.18
C GLU A 378 -21.27 22.15 -1.42
N ASP A 379 -22.22 21.33 -1.87
CA ASP A 379 -21.94 19.96 -2.29
C ASP A 379 -21.10 19.97 -3.58
N ILE A 380 -19.88 19.44 -3.49
CA ILE A 380 -18.91 19.37 -4.60
C ILE A 380 -18.94 18.02 -5.33
N SER A 381 -19.80 17.09 -4.98
CA SER A 381 -19.82 15.72 -5.53
C SER A 381 -20.13 15.68 -7.04
N SER A 382 -20.81 16.69 -7.55
CA SER A 382 -21.13 16.85 -8.97
C SER A 382 -20.09 17.62 -9.77
N ALA A 383 -19.08 18.22 -9.14
CA ALA A 383 -18.01 18.95 -9.82
C ALA A 383 -17.21 18.04 -10.76
N ARG A 384 -16.93 18.51 -11.97
CA ARG A 384 -16.14 17.77 -12.98
C ARG A 384 -14.98 18.59 -13.55
N THR A 385 -15.01 19.91 -13.35
CA THR A 385 -13.91 20.82 -13.66
C THR A 385 -13.44 21.52 -12.39
N PHE A 386 -12.24 22.09 -12.42
CA PHE A 386 -11.70 22.79 -11.26
C PHE A 386 -12.53 24.05 -10.92
N GLU A 387 -13.07 24.67 -11.94
CA GLU A 387 -13.91 25.87 -11.86
C GLU A 387 -15.30 25.60 -11.25
N ASP A 388 -15.76 24.34 -11.25
CA ASP A 388 -17.02 23.96 -10.59
C ASP A 388 -16.90 23.95 -9.06
N LEU A 389 -15.68 23.93 -8.53
CA LEU A 389 -15.46 23.98 -7.10
C LEU A 389 -15.73 25.39 -6.55
N PRO A 390 -16.26 25.53 -5.31
CA PRO A 390 -16.29 26.79 -4.59
C PRO A 390 -14.90 27.43 -4.55
N LYS A 391 -14.84 28.76 -4.57
CA LYS A 391 -13.56 29.50 -4.55
C LYS A 391 -12.65 29.06 -3.40
N THR A 392 -13.21 28.91 -2.20
CA THR A 392 -12.48 28.47 -1.02
C THR A 392 -11.90 27.06 -1.17
N ALA A 393 -12.63 26.15 -1.84
CA ALA A 393 -12.13 24.81 -2.15
C ALA A 393 -10.99 24.86 -3.19
N GLN A 394 -11.10 25.71 -4.21
CA GLN A 394 -10.01 25.94 -5.17
C GLN A 394 -8.75 26.47 -4.47
N GLU A 395 -8.89 27.50 -3.62
CA GLU A 395 -7.80 28.09 -2.84
C GLU A 395 -7.15 27.06 -1.91
N TYR A 396 -7.96 26.21 -1.25
CA TYR A 396 -7.48 25.11 -0.43
C TYR A 396 -6.63 24.14 -1.24
N VAL A 397 -7.11 23.67 -2.39
CA VAL A 397 -6.35 22.73 -3.26
C VAL A 397 -5.04 23.35 -3.73
N LEU A 398 -5.03 24.64 -4.13
CA LEU A 398 -3.83 25.33 -4.57
C LEU A 398 -2.84 25.53 -3.41
N ALA A 399 -3.32 25.78 -2.20
CA ALA A 399 -2.48 25.86 -1.00
C ALA A 399 -1.81 24.49 -0.71
N LEU A 400 -2.57 23.39 -0.76
CA LEU A 400 -2.00 22.05 -0.59
C LEU A 400 -0.96 21.72 -1.69
N GLU A 401 -1.23 22.12 -2.92
CA GLU A 401 -0.30 21.96 -4.05
C GLU A 401 1.03 22.69 -3.77
N ALA A 402 0.95 23.96 -3.36
CA ALA A 402 2.12 24.76 -3.02
C ALA A 402 2.90 24.18 -1.83
N MET A 403 2.19 23.75 -0.77
CA MET A 403 2.79 23.15 0.43
C MET A 403 3.43 21.79 0.17
N SER A 404 2.92 21.02 -0.79
CA SER A 404 3.41 19.68 -1.14
C SER A 404 4.63 19.73 -2.07
N GLY A 405 4.86 20.86 -2.73
CA GLY A 405 5.96 21.05 -3.69
C GLY A 405 5.78 20.33 -5.02
N THR A 406 4.56 19.85 -5.32
CA THR A 406 4.22 19.22 -6.60
C THR A 406 2.74 19.41 -6.93
N ARG A 407 2.38 19.32 -8.21
CA ARG A 407 1.01 19.61 -8.69
C ARG A 407 0.02 18.55 -8.24
N ILE A 408 -1.21 18.98 -7.98
CA ILE A 408 -2.36 18.10 -7.78
C ILE A 408 -3.06 17.92 -9.14
N SER A 409 -2.83 16.78 -9.75
CA SER A 409 -3.29 16.48 -11.12
C SER A 409 -4.71 15.94 -11.16
N VAL A 410 -5.16 15.26 -10.11
CA VAL A 410 -6.53 14.72 -10.01
C VAL A 410 -7.10 15.00 -8.62
N ILE A 411 -8.38 15.34 -8.55
CA ILE A 411 -9.10 15.63 -7.32
C ILE A 411 -10.32 14.72 -7.23
N GLY A 412 -10.40 13.90 -6.18
CA GLY A 412 -11.55 13.06 -5.87
C GLY A 412 -12.61 13.86 -5.09
N VAL A 413 -13.80 13.97 -5.66
CA VAL A 413 -14.94 14.72 -5.10
C VAL A 413 -16.11 13.83 -4.69
N GLY A 414 -15.89 12.51 -4.59
CA GLY A 414 -16.88 11.53 -4.15
C GLY A 414 -16.37 10.10 -4.26
N PRO A 415 -17.15 9.09 -3.83
CA PRO A 415 -16.73 7.70 -3.82
C PRO A 415 -16.78 7.02 -5.21
N ALA A 416 -17.60 7.49 -6.13
CA ALA A 416 -17.77 6.90 -7.46
C ALA A 416 -16.50 7.06 -8.33
N ARG A 417 -16.31 6.16 -9.30
CA ARG A 417 -15.16 6.17 -10.21
C ARG A 417 -15.05 7.51 -10.96
N ASP A 418 -16.17 8.00 -11.46
CA ASP A 418 -16.31 9.24 -12.23
C ASP A 418 -16.38 10.52 -11.39
N ALA A 419 -16.46 10.39 -10.05
CA ALA A 419 -16.48 11.54 -9.14
C ALA A 419 -15.05 12.08 -8.94
N VAL A 420 -14.48 12.59 -10.04
CA VAL A 420 -13.12 13.14 -10.08
C VAL A 420 -13.07 14.37 -11.01
N ILE A 421 -12.15 15.26 -10.68
CA ILE A 421 -11.72 16.38 -11.52
C ILE A 421 -10.32 16.07 -12.01
N VAL A 422 -10.11 16.00 -13.31
CA VAL A 422 -8.79 15.81 -13.94
C VAL A 422 -8.27 17.17 -14.39
N ARG A 423 -7.21 17.65 -13.73
CA ARG A 423 -6.51 18.89 -14.07
C ARG A 423 -5.35 18.64 -15.02
N HIS A 424 -4.65 17.52 -14.84
CA HIS A 424 -3.54 17.11 -15.69
C HIS A 424 -3.62 15.61 -15.93
N ASP A 425 -3.30 15.19 -17.15
CA ASP A 425 -3.29 13.77 -17.52
C ASP A 425 -2.16 13.03 -16.80
N LEU A 426 -2.44 11.80 -16.34
CA LEU A 426 -1.50 10.95 -15.63
C LEU A 426 -0.78 9.93 -16.54
N VAL A 427 -1.19 9.78 -17.80
CA VAL A 427 -0.60 8.83 -18.80
C VAL A 427 0.08 9.59 -19.92
#